data_db848f15c27a51bea7c8dac3ccd55c72
#
_entry.id   db848f15c27a51bea7c8dac3ccd55c72
#
_cell.length_a   1.000
_cell.length_b   1.000
_cell.length_c   1.000
_cell.angle_alpha   90.00
_cell.angle_beta   90.00
_cell.angle_gamma   90.00
#
_symmetry.space_group_name_H-M   'P 1'
#
loop_
_entity.id
_entity.type
_entity.pdbx_description
1 polymer ?
#
loop_
_entity_poly.entity_id
_entity_poly.type
_entity_poly.pdbx_seq_one_letter_code
_entity_poly.pdbx_strand_id
1 'polypeptide(L)'
;MRRGIFVAPFGELADPRVLAEVAARAEAHGWDGFFVWDHMLYDEVEAIADPWVALAAVATATRSLRIGPLVTPVARRRPQKLAREAATLDLLSGGRLVVGLGLGGDRGGELSRFGEEADPRARGALLDTGAELLDAWWRGEEAAGVRLLPRPAQRPRIPLW
;
A
#
# COMPACT_ATOMS: atom_id res chain seq x y z
N MET A 1 -12.47 -21.04 -0.08
CA MET A 1 -11.75 -20.18 -1.04
C MET A 1 -11.83 -18.74 -0.53
N ARG A 2 -10.72 -18.02 -0.45
CA ARG A 2 -10.72 -16.60 -0.02
C ARG A 2 -10.99 -15.70 -1.22
N ARG A 3 -11.75 -14.62 -1.01
CA ARG A 3 -12.16 -13.68 -2.04
C ARG A 3 -11.84 -12.26 -1.61
N GLY A 4 -11.23 -11.47 -2.49
CA GLY A 4 -10.94 -10.06 -2.25
C GLY A 4 -11.57 -9.16 -3.29
N ILE A 5 -11.96 -7.96 -2.88
CA ILE A 5 -12.31 -6.87 -3.77
C ILE A 5 -11.05 -6.06 -4.07
N PHE A 6 -10.91 -5.67 -5.32
CA PHE A 6 -9.80 -4.86 -5.79
C PHE A 6 -10.34 -3.67 -6.58
N VAL A 7 -10.11 -2.45 -6.09
CA VAL A 7 -10.68 -1.23 -6.65
C VAL A 7 -9.63 -0.14 -6.88
N ALA A 8 -9.88 0.68 -7.89
CA ALA A 8 -9.17 1.92 -8.08
C ALA A 8 -9.84 3.02 -7.20
N PRO A 9 -9.12 3.70 -6.32
CA PRO A 9 -9.66 4.79 -5.51
C PRO A 9 -9.76 6.08 -6.34
N PHE A 10 -10.60 6.03 -7.39
CA PHE A 10 -10.76 7.06 -8.42
C PHE A 10 -12.19 7.59 -8.43
N GLY A 11 -12.35 8.83 -8.90
CA GLY A 11 -13.65 9.47 -9.04
C GLY A 11 -14.40 9.52 -7.72
N GLU A 12 -15.60 8.93 -7.65
CA GLU A 12 -16.38 8.89 -6.41
C GLU A 12 -15.67 8.11 -5.29
N LEU A 13 -14.87 7.09 -5.64
CA LEU A 13 -14.08 6.31 -4.68
C LEU A 13 -12.80 7.04 -4.23
N ALA A 14 -12.53 8.22 -4.74
CA ALA A 14 -11.46 9.08 -4.23
C ALA A 14 -11.82 9.77 -2.90
N ASP A 15 -13.09 9.76 -2.48
CA ASP A 15 -13.45 10.12 -1.11
C ASP A 15 -13.18 8.93 -0.18
N PRO A 16 -12.24 9.05 0.78
CA PRO A 16 -11.91 7.94 1.69
C PRO A 16 -13.10 7.46 2.54
N ARG A 17 -14.11 8.30 2.76
CA ARG A 17 -15.33 7.94 3.50
C ARG A 17 -16.20 6.99 2.69
N VAL A 18 -16.39 7.30 1.40
CA VAL A 18 -17.13 6.42 0.46
C VAL A 18 -16.41 5.08 0.34
N LEU A 19 -15.09 5.10 0.18
CA LEU A 19 -14.29 3.88 0.08
C LEU A 19 -14.40 3.02 1.36
N ALA A 20 -14.38 3.65 2.53
CA ALA A 20 -14.56 2.97 3.82
C ALA A 20 -15.95 2.34 3.97
N GLU A 21 -17.02 3.01 3.51
CA GLU A 21 -18.38 2.46 3.48
C GLU A 21 -18.46 1.23 2.55
N VAL A 22 -17.86 1.30 1.36
CA VAL A 22 -17.81 0.16 0.42
C VAL A 22 -17.09 -1.02 1.06
N ALA A 23 -15.96 -0.78 1.73
CA ALA A 23 -15.21 -1.83 2.42
C ALA A 23 -16.02 -2.45 3.58
N ALA A 24 -16.70 -1.64 4.40
CA ALA A 24 -17.55 -2.13 5.48
C ALA A 24 -18.71 -2.98 4.95
N ARG A 25 -19.32 -2.59 3.84
CA ARG A 25 -20.35 -3.39 3.15
C ARG A 25 -19.78 -4.69 2.60
N ALA A 26 -18.59 -4.65 2.02
CA ALA A 26 -17.90 -5.87 1.56
C ALA A 26 -17.68 -6.85 2.72
N GLU A 27 -17.20 -6.36 3.86
CA GLU A 27 -17.02 -7.17 5.07
C GLU A 27 -18.35 -7.81 5.53
N ALA A 28 -19.42 -7.02 5.60
CA ALA A 28 -20.75 -7.50 5.98
C ALA A 28 -21.30 -8.59 5.03
N HIS A 29 -20.83 -8.63 3.78
CA HIS A 29 -21.19 -9.64 2.79
C HIS A 29 -20.17 -10.80 2.68
N GLY A 30 -19.29 -10.93 3.66
CA GLY A 30 -18.38 -12.07 3.78
C GLY A 30 -17.21 -12.08 2.79
N TRP A 31 -16.76 -10.92 2.35
CA TRP A 31 -15.49 -10.80 1.65
C TRP A 31 -14.31 -10.91 2.62
N ASP A 32 -13.18 -11.48 2.17
CA ASP A 32 -12.00 -11.72 3.00
C ASP A 32 -10.94 -10.62 2.89
N GLY A 33 -11.00 -9.80 1.84
CA GLY A 33 -10.01 -8.75 1.60
C GLY A 33 -10.54 -7.59 0.78
N PHE A 34 -9.93 -6.43 0.97
CA PHE A 34 -10.19 -5.19 0.25
C PHE A 34 -8.87 -4.51 -0.11
N PHE A 35 -8.60 -4.38 -1.39
CA PHE A 35 -7.34 -3.90 -1.92
C PHE A 35 -7.53 -2.72 -2.84
N VAL A 36 -6.57 -1.81 -2.86
CA VAL A 36 -6.65 -0.58 -3.66
C VAL A 36 -5.45 -0.42 -4.59
N TRP A 37 -5.65 0.30 -5.67
CA TRP A 37 -4.59 0.73 -6.57
C TRP A 37 -3.78 1.86 -5.94
N ASP A 38 -2.49 1.97 -6.34
CA ASP A 38 -1.60 3.05 -5.94
C ASP A 38 -1.09 3.78 -7.19
N HIS A 39 -1.81 4.83 -7.57
CA HIS A 39 -1.46 5.70 -8.69
C HIS A 39 -1.42 7.16 -8.26
N MET A 40 -0.57 7.94 -8.92
CA MET A 40 -0.51 9.42 -8.80
C MET A 40 -1.26 10.10 -9.93
N LEU A 41 -1.15 9.53 -11.13
CA LEU A 41 -1.85 9.95 -12.34
C LEU A 41 -2.35 8.70 -13.08
N TYR A 42 -3.47 8.81 -13.75
CA TYR A 42 -4.00 7.72 -14.54
C TYR A 42 -4.88 8.26 -15.68
N ASP A 43 -4.31 8.30 -16.89
CA ASP A 43 -4.96 8.77 -18.12
C ASP A 43 -5.83 10.03 -17.89
N GLU A 44 -7.15 9.95 -18.15
CA GLU A 44 -8.12 11.04 -18.03
C GLU A 44 -8.80 11.10 -16.66
N VAL A 45 -8.28 10.39 -15.65
CA VAL A 45 -8.87 10.39 -14.30
C VAL A 45 -8.43 11.64 -13.54
N GLU A 46 -9.39 12.47 -13.15
CA GLU A 46 -9.11 13.74 -12.45
C GLU A 46 -8.90 13.55 -10.95
N ALA A 47 -9.70 12.70 -10.30
CA ALA A 47 -9.67 12.52 -8.85
C ALA A 47 -9.09 11.14 -8.49
N ILE A 48 -7.96 11.15 -7.79
CA ILE A 48 -7.27 9.94 -7.31
C ILE A 48 -6.94 10.15 -5.84
N ALA A 49 -7.37 9.23 -4.97
CA ALA A 49 -7.01 9.29 -3.56
C ALA A 49 -5.61 8.71 -3.31
N ASP A 50 -4.92 9.26 -2.30
CA ASP A 50 -3.75 8.57 -1.75
C ASP A 50 -4.19 7.24 -1.12
N PRO A 51 -3.62 6.10 -1.57
CA PRO A 51 -4.07 4.78 -1.13
C PRO A 51 -3.79 4.52 0.35
N TRP A 52 -2.73 5.06 0.91
CA TRP A 52 -2.36 4.82 2.31
C TRP A 52 -3.30 5.56 3.28
N VAL A 53 -3.69 6.79 2.92
CA VAL A 53 -4.70 7.54 3.68
C VAL A 53 -6.07 6.89 3.53
N ALA A 54 -6.45 6.48 2.32
CA ALA A 54 -7.71 5.78 2.07
C ALA A 54 -7.78 4.44 2.83
N LEU A 55 -6.70 3.66 2.84
CA LEU A 55 -6.62 2.41 3.60
C LEU A 55 -6.69 2.63 5.12
N ALA A 56 -6.25 3.78 5.64
CA ALA A 56 -6.45 4.11 7.05
C ALA A 56 -7.95 4.27 7.39
N ALA A 57 -8.72 4.92 6.51
CA ALA A 57 -10.17 5.01 6.67
C ALA A 57 -10.83 3.62 6.60
N VAL A 58 -10.43 2.78 5.63
CA VAL A 58 -10.90 1.39 5.54
C VAL A 58 -10.55 0.59 6.80
N ALA A 59 -9.33 0.75 7.32
CA ALA A 59 -8.88 0.04 8.52
C ALA A 59 -9.76 0.32 9.74
N THR A 60 -10.21 1.57 9.89
CA THR A 60 -11.07 1.98 11.01
C THR A 60 -12.54 1.57 10.84
N ALA A 61 -13.00 1.44 9.60
CA ALA A 61 -14.38 1.05 9.27
C ALA A 61 -14.60 -0.47 9.24
N THR A 62 -13.53 -1.27 9.26
CA THR A 62 -13.58 -2.75 9.16
C THR A 62 -12.87 -3.41 10.32
N ARG A 63 -13.14 -4.72 10.54
CA ARG A 63 -12.59 -5.48 11.66
C ARG A 63 -11.80 -6.73 11.27
N SER A 64 -12.16 -7.36 10.15
CA SER A 64 -11.65 -8.67 9.76
C SER A 64 -11.04 -8.72 8.36
N LEU A 65 -11.39 -7.79 7.46
CA LEU A 65 -10.85 -7.75 6.11
C LEU A 65 -9.33 -7.60 6.10
N ARG A 66 -8.64 -8.42 5.31
CA ARG A 66 -7.28 -8.10 4.86
C ARG A 66 -7.35 -6.87 3.97
N ILE A 67 -6.44 -5.92 4.20
CA ILE A 67 -6.40 -4.66 3.46
C ILE A 67 -5.01 -4.39 2.93
N GLY A 68 -4.89 -3.64 1.86
CA GLY A 68 -3.58 -3.23 1.37
C GLY A 68 -3.57 -2.66 -0.04
N PRO A 69 -2.43 -2.09 -0.45
CA PRO A 69 -2.24 -1.71 -1.84
C PRO A 69 -1.89 -2.95 -2.68
N LEU A 70 -2.46 -3.04 -3.87
CA LEU A 70 -2.07 -4.00 -4.91
C LEU A 70 -1.93 -3.26 -6.25
N VAL A 71 -0.74 -2.80 -6.57
CA VAL A 71 0.52 -2.85 -5.83
C VAL A 71 1.00 -1.42 -5.56
N THR A 72 1.87 -1.23 -4.54
CA THR A 72 2.57 0.05 -4.36
C THR A 72 3.90 0.02 -5.12
N PRO A 73 4.18 1.01 -5.99
CA PRO A 73 5.45 1.12 -6.70
C PRO A 73 6.57 1.60 -5.77
N VAL A 74 7.48 0.70 -5.39
CA VAL A 74 8.54 1.00 -4.41
C VAL A 74 9.50 2.08 -4.92
N ALA A 75 9.82 2.05 -6.23
CA ALA A 75 10.73 3.03 -6.83
C ALA A 75 10.25 4.49 -6.72
N ARG A 76 8.93 4.72 -6.58
CA ARG A 76 8.33 6.04 -6.39
C ARG A 76 8.28 6.48 -4.91
N ARG A 77 8.75 5.64 -4.00
CA ARG A 77 8.64 5.88 -2.55
C ARG A 77 9.98 5.79 -1.87
N ARG A 78 10.17 6.59 -0.84
CA ARG A 78 11.31 6.44 0.06
C ARG A 78 11.07 5.22 0.97
N PRO A 79 11.91 4.17 0.94
CA PRO A 79 11.68 2.93 1.68
C PRO A 79 11.42 3.15 3.18
N GLN A 80 12.17 4.05 3.82
CA GLN A 80 12.00 4.35 5.25
C GLN A 80 10.64 5.01 5.56
N LYS A 81 10.10 5.82 4.63
CA LYS A 81 8.78 6.43 4.78
C LYS A 81 7.70 5.35 4.63
N LEU A 82 7.81 4.54 3.59
CA LEU A 82 6.91 3.42 3.34
C LEU A 82 6.92 2.42 4.50
N ALA A 83 8.09 2.09 5.04
CA ALA A 83 8.21 1.20 6.19
C ALA A 83 7.41 1.70 7.39
N ARG A 84 7.47 3.01 7.66
CA ARG A 84 6.78 3.63 8.79
C ARG A 84 5.28 3.74 8.56
N GLU A 85 4.86 4.12 7.38
CA GLU A 85 3.43 4.15 7.00
C GLU A 85 2.79 2.78 7.16
N ALA A 86 3.41 1.76 6.58
CA ALA A 86 2.90 0.40 6.64
C ALA A 86 2.87 -0.15 8.07
N ALA A 87 3.92 0.05 8.86
CA ALA A 87 3.92 -0.39 10.26
C ALA A 87 2.80 0.30 11.08
N THR A 88 2.57 1.60 10.83
CA THR A 88 1.51 2.35 11.51
C THR A 88 0.12 1.87 11.07
N LEU A 89 -0.08 1.64 9.78
CA LEU A 89 -1.35 1.12 9.26
C LEU A 89 -1.60 -0.32 9.72
N ASP A 90 -0.55 -1.14 9.84
CA ASP A 90 -0.67 -2.49 10.35
C ASP A 90 -1.10 -2.50 11.83
N LEU A 91 -0.54 -1.62 12.65
CA LEU A 91 -0.98 -1.41 14.04
C LEU A 91 -2.42 -0.92 14.10
N LEU A 92 -2.78 0.09 13.30
CA LEU A 92 -4.14 0.64 13.24
C LEU A 92 -5.17 -0.41 12.85
N SER A 93 -4.82 -1.27 11.90
CA SER A 93 -5.71 -2.35 11.43
C SER A 93 -5.73 -3.58 12.33
N GLY A 94 -4.89 -3.64 13.37
CA GLY A 94 -4.77 -4.82 14.23
C GLY A 94 -4.14 -6.02 13.50
N GLY A 95 -3.16 -5.77 12.63
CA GLY A 95 -2.42 -6.84 11.93
C GLY A 95 -3.14 -7.41 10.70
N ARG A 96 -3.89 -6.58 9.98
CA ARG A 96 -4.63 -7.00 8.78
C ARG A 96 -3.99 -6.53 7.47
N LEU A 97 -2.92 -5.73 7.53
CA LEU A 97 -2.27 -5.20 6.34
C LEU A 97 -1.56 -6.30 5.55
N VAL A 98 -1.64 -6.22 4.25
CA VAL A 98 -0.81 -6.92 3.26
C VAL A 98 -0.27 -5.88 2.31
N VAL A 99 1.01 -5.92 1.99
CA VAL A 99 1.62 -4.96 1.07
C VAL A 99 2.02 -5.66 -0.21
N GLY A 100 1.32 -5.34 -1.29
CA GLY A 100 1.75 -5.71 -2.63
C GLY A 100 2.82 -4.73 -3.10
N LEU A 101 3.98 -5.24 -3.49
CA LEU A 101 5.06 -4.46 -4.07
C LEU A 101 5.06 -4.60 -5.58
N GLY A 102 5.37 -3.53 -6.28
CA GLY A 102 5.41 -3.55 -7.73
C GLY A 102 6.44 -2.60 -8.32
N LEU A 103 6.72 -2.85 -9.60
CA LEU A 103 7.65 -2.04 -10.37
C LEU A 103 7.07 -0.65 -10.70
N GLY A 104 5.76 -0.55 -10.78
CA GLY A 104 5.09 0.62 -11.32
C GLY A 104 5.23 0.74 -12.84
N GLY A 105 4.58 1.73 -13.39
CA GLY A 105 4.63 2.08 -14.81
C GLY A 105 4.59 3.59 -14.96
N ASP A 106 4.75 4.06 -16.19
CA ASP A 106 4.69 5.50 -16.51
C ASP A 106 3.42 5.87 -17.29
N ARG A 107 2.34 5.11 -17.08
CA ARG A 107 1.06 5.42 -17.69
C ARG A 107 0.53 6.76 -17.18
N GLY A 108 0.13 7.63 -18.10
CA GLY A 108 -0.25 8.99 -17.75
C GLY A 108 0.92 9.90 -17.36
N GLY A 109 2.16 9.42 -17.40
CA GLY A 109 3.36 10.18 -17.02
C GLY A 109 3.55 10.30 -15.50
N GLU A 110 3.02 9.35 -14.71
CA GLU A 110 3.10 9.40 -13.25
C GLU A 110 4.52 9.21 -12.66
N LEU A 111 5.49 8.86 -13.52
CA LEU A 111 6.90 8.84 -13.18
C LEU A 111 7.63 10.03 -13.82
N SER A 112 7.59 10.11 -15.14
CA SER A 112 8.36 11.09 -15.92
C SER A 112 7.98 12.54 -15.62
N ARG A 113 6.70 12.85 -15.40
CA ARG A 113 6.25 14.22 -15.07
C ARG A 113 6.69 14.68 -13.68
N PHE A 114 6.97 13.78 -12.78
CA PHE A 114 7.43 14.09 -11.41
C PHE A 114 8.94 13.89 -11.23
N GLY A 115 9.68 13.56 -12.32
CA GLY A 115 11.12 13.35 -12.26
C GLY A 115 11.53 12.07 -11.50
N GLU A 116 10.61 11.11 -11.42
CA GLU A 116 10.86 9.79 -10.86
C GLU A 116 11.61 8.89 -11.85
N GLU A 117 12.19 7.80 -11.36
CA GLU A 117 12.95 6.87 -12.20
C GLU A 117 12.07 6.20 -13.27
N ALA A 118 12.34 6.47 -14.53
CA ALA A 118 11.55 5.95 -15.65
C ALA A 118 12.15 4.67 -16.26
N ASP A 119 13.46 4.37 -16.07
CA ASP A 119 14.06 3.15 -16.57
C ASP A 119 13.58 1.91 -15.81
N PRO A 120 12.98 0.91 -16.49
CA PRO A 120 12.46 -0.27 -15.83
C PRO A 120 13.50 -1.10 -15.07
N ARG A 121 14.74 -1.13 -15.56
CA ARG A 121 15.84 -1.88 -14.90
C ARG A 121 16.28 -1.19 -13.61
N ALA A 122 16.41 0.14 -13.65
CA ALA A 122 16.72 0.92 -12.45
C ALA A 122 15.58 0.79 -11.41
N ARG A 123 14.32 0.85 -11.84
CA ARG A 123 13.18 0.59 -10.94
C ARG A 123 13.20 -0.82 -10.34
N GLY A 124 13.62 -1.84 -11.12
CA GLY A 124 13.80 -3.19 -10.61
C GLY A 124 14.80 -3.24 -9.45
N ALA A 125 15.96 -2.61 -9.62
CA ALA A 125 16.98 -2.54 -8.56
C ALA A 125 16.48 -1.78 -7.31
N LEU A 126 15.70 -0.70 -7.50
CA LEU A 126 15.08 0.03 -6.40
C LEU A 126 14.00 -0.81 -5.69
N LEU A 127 13.24 -1.61 -6.43
CA LEU A 127 12.26 -2.54 -5.86
C LEU A 127 12.94 -3.59 -4.99
N ASP A 128 13.99 -4.24 -5.49
CA ASP A 128 14.73 -5.27 -4.77
C ASP A 128 15.32 -4.70 -3.47
N THR A 129 16.06 -3.59 -3.57
CA THR A 129 16.63 -2.92 -2.39
C THR A 129 15.56 -2.47 -1.40
N GLY A 130 14.48 -1.91 -1.90
CA GLY A 130 13.37 -1.47 -1.06
C GLY A 130 12.69 -2.62 -0.34
N ALA A 131 12.47 -3.75 -1.01
CA ALA A 131 11.86 -4.93 -0.41
C ALA A 131 12.74 -5.52 0.70
N GLU A 132 14.07 -5.59 0.50
CA GLU A 132 15.02 -6.05 1.51
C GLU A 132 15.00 -5.14 2.76
N LEU A 133 15.02 -3.82 2.56
CA LEU A 133 14.95 -2.86 3.68
C LEU A 133 13.64 -2.98 4.46
N LEU A 134 12.51 -3.10 3.76
CA LEU A 134 11.20 -3.27 4.39
C LEU A 134 11.13 -4.57 5.20
N ASP A 135 11.61 -5.69 4.64
CA ASP A 135 11.64 -6.97 5.34
C ASP A 135 12.43 -6.87 6.64
N ALA A 136 13.67 -6.36 6.59
CA ALA A 136 14.54 -6.22 7.75
C ALA A 136 13.93 -5.31 8.83
N TRP A 137 13.48 -4.10 8.46
CA TRP A 137 12.91 -3.16 9.44
C TRP A 137 11.64 -3.70 10.09
N TRP A 138 10.75 -4.37 9.34
CA TRP A 138 9.52 -4.92 9.92
C TRP A 138 9.78 -6.14 10.82
N ARG A 139 10.86 -6.88 10.59
CA ARG A 139 11.36 -7.90 11.53
C ARG A 139 11.94 -7.29 12.79
N GLY A 140 12.25 -5.97 12.79
CA GLY A 140 12.91 -5.26 13.86
C GLY A 140 14.42 -5.37 13.82
N GLU A 141 14.96 -5.73 12.67
CA GLU A 141 16.39 -5.79 12.41
C GLU A 141 16.92 -4.39 12.08
N GLU A 142 18.24 -4.22 12.21
CA GLU A 142 18.92 -3.04 11.75
C GLU A 142 19.23 -3.16 10.25
N ALA A 143 18.87 -2.13 9.48
CA ALA A 143 19.21 -2.01 8.08
C ALA A 143 19.56 -0.56 7.75
N ALA A 144 20.51 -0.35 6.83
CA ALA A 144 21.04 0.98 6.50
C ALA A 144 21.50 1.78 7.75
N GLY A 145 22.05 1.09 8.76
CA GLY A 145 22.51 1.70 10.02
C GLY A 145 21.38 2.18 10.95
N VAL A 146 20.13 1.79 10.70
CA VAL A 146 18.96 2.26 11.48
C VAL A 146 18.01 1.11 11.81
N ARG A 147 17.46 1.14 13.03
CA ARG A 147 16.32 0.31 13.42
C ARG A 147 15.08 1.18 13.47
N LEU A 148 14.01 0.78 12.80
CA LEU A 148 12.76 1.54 12.79
C LEU A 148 11.77 1.03 13.85
N LEU A 149 11.19 1.96 14.60
CA LEU A 149 10.12 1.72 15.57
C LEU A 149 8.95 2.68 15.30
N PRO A 150 7.69 2.30 15.62
CA PRO A 150 7.29 0.99 16.11
C PRO A 150 7.39 -0.12 15.07
N ARG A 151 7.50 -1.36 15.52
CA ARG A 151 7.35 -2.54 14.66
C ARG A 151 5.88 -2.75 14.30
N PRO A 152 5.56 -3.40 13.15
CA PRO A 152 4.21 -3.83 12.83
C PRO A 152 3.59 -4.70 13.94
N ALA A 153 2.27 -4.87 13.90
CA ALA A 153 1.57 -5.83 14.76
C ALA A 153 1.89 -7.28 14.38
N GLN A 154 1.95 -7.55 13.07
CA GLN A 154 2.19 -8.88 12.53
C GLN A 154 3.63 -9.37 12.77
N ARG A 155 3.78 -10.69 12.97
CA ARG A 155 5.07 -11.37 13.16
C ARG A 155 5.22 -12.49 12.13
N PRO A 156 6.42 -12.72 11.59
CA PRO A 156 7.65 -11.96 11.84
C PRO A 156 7.62 -10.54 11.24
N ARG A 157 6.77 -10.27 10.27
CA ARG A 157 6.58 -8.99 9.55
C ARG A 157 5.22 -8.91 8.86
N ILE A 158 4.92 -7.78 8.24
CA ILE A 158 3.79 -7.62 7.32
C ILE A 158 4.00 -8.54 6.10
N PRO A 159 2.97 -9.29 5.66
CA PRO A 159 3.06 -10.06 4.42
C PRO A 159 3.36 -9.18 3.20
N LEU A 160 4.36 -9.59 2.40
CA LEU A 160 4.68 -9.01 1.10
C LEU A 160 4.14 -9.92 -0.01
N TRP A 161 3.50 -9.33 -1.00
CA TRP A 161 2.97 -9.97 -2.21
C TRP A 161 3.57 -9.34 -3.47
#